data_d023f269b7d48beac31c6619b25f4b05
#
_entry.id   d023f269b7d48beac31c6619b25f4b05
#
_cell.length_a   1.000
_cell.length_b   1.000
_cell.length_c   1.000
_cell.angle_alpha   90.00
_cell.angle_beta   90.00
_cell.angle_gamma   90.00
#
_symmetry.space_group_name_H-M   'P 1'
#
loop_
_entity.id
_entity.type
_entity.pdbx_description
1 polymer ?
#
loop_
_entity_poly.entity_id
_entity_poly.type
_entity_poly.pdbx_seq_one_letter_code
_entity_poly.pdbx_strand_id
1 'polypeptide(L)'
;AEAGLPKAEAAIIGEPSMMECVTGHKGSGAFSFRIRGFEVHSSLMHTGVSAIHEAARLIEWANERNAENRAKTPSPMAAIFNPPWTTMHVGQISGGTAHNITAGECRFVMEMRLVPDDDPEVLTAALRAKIAEIEAEMQKVAPSARIIAAKGHDVPGLVPEEDGPAEQLVRRITGDNADHVVSYGTEAGHFQAAGISAVICGPGNIEQAHQADEFISLAQFEAGEAFLSKVVDSLCD
;
A
#
# COMPACT_ATOMS: atom_id res chain seq x y z
N ALA A 1 20.61 -7.57 0.16
CA ALA A 1 21.63 -6.65 0.64
C ALA A 1 21.74 -6.77 2.16
N GLU A 2 22.87 -7.28 2.63
CA GLU A 2 23.17 -7.48 4.06
C GLU A 2 23.86 -6.25 4.70
N ALA A 3 23.78 -5.08 4.10
CA ALA A 3 24.19 -3.86 4.75
C ALA A 3 23.03 -3.43 5.68
N GLY A 4 23.19 -3.68 6.97
CA GLY A 4 22.25 -3.20 7.98
C GLY A 4 22.02 -1.70 7.86
N LEU A 5 20.88 -1.20 8.34
CA LEU A 5 20.61 0.24 8.43
C LEU A 5 21.70 0.90 9.29
N PRO A 6 22.08 2.15 9.00
CA PRO A 6 23.00 2.90 9.85
C PRO A 6 22.40 2.99 11.28
N LYS A 7 23.27 3.01 12.28
CA LYS A 7 22.82 3.32 13.66
C LYS A 7 22.40 4.78 13.69
N ALA A 8 21.11 5.01 13.89
CA ALA A 8 20.53 6.34 13.98
C ALA A 8 19.48 6.35 15.11
N GLU A 9 19.30 7.49 15.76
CA GLU A 9 18.25 7.70 16.76
C GLU A 9 16.94 8.14 16.11
N ALA A 10 17.06 8.84 14.97
CA ALA A 10 15.93 9.41 14.25
C ALA A 10 16.14 9.28 12.73
N ALA A 11 15.03 9.09 12.01
CA ALA A 11 14.95 9.14 10.56
C ALA A 11 13.86 10.15 10.16
N ILE A 12 14.19 11.05 9.27
CA ILE A 12 13.25 12.02 8.68
C ILE A 12 13.13 11.69 7.21
N ILE A 13 11.93 11.31 6.78
CA ILE A 13 11.63 10.93 5.40
C ILE A 13 11.11 12.16 4.66
N GLY A 14 11.83 12.57 3.61
CA GLY A 14 11.60 13.83 2.88
C GLY A 14 10.43 13.78 1.87
N GLU A 15 9.43 12.94 2.09
CA GLU A 15 8.24 12.91 1.24
C GLU A 15 7.40 14.18 1.40
N PRO A 16 6.66 14.58 0.34
CA PRO A 16 5.88 15.82 0.34
C PRO A 16 4.84 15.86 1.47
N SER A 17 5.06 16.74 2.44
CA SER A 17 4.16 16.97 3.57
C SER A 17 3.89 18.44 3.86
N MET A 18 4.24 19.35 2.95
CA MET A 18 4.18 20.81 3.16
C MET A 18 5.03 21.27 4.36
N MET A 19 6.08 20.52 4.70
CA MET A 19 6.91 20.70 5.91
C MET A 19 6.17 20.44 7.24
N GLU A 20 5.00 19.79 7.20
CA GLU A 20 4.29 19.30 8.37
C GLU A 20 4.92 18.02 8.91
N CYS A 21 4.87 17.83 10.23
CA CYS A 21 5.40 16.66 10.91
C CYS A 21 4.37 15.51 10.86
N VAL A 22 4.49 14.63 9.86
CA VAL A 22 3.59 13.47 9.73
C VAL A 22 4.15 12.30 10.52
N THR A 23 3.39 11.87 11.53
CA THR A 23 3.81 10.86 12.51
C THR A 23 3.25 9.47 12.24
N GLY A 24 2.33 9.33 11.27
CA GLY A 24 1.74 8.04 10.95
C GLY A 24 1.37 7.89 9.47
N HIS A 25 1.53 6.68 8.96
CA HIS A 25 1.03 6.33 7.63
C HIS A 25 0.55 4.89 7.57
N LYS A 26 -0.38 4.60 6.63
CA LYS A 26 -0.80 3.22 6.38
C LYS A 26 0.33 2.40 5.76
N GLY A 27 0.35 1.12 6.10
CA GLY A 27 1.14 0.15 5.35
C GLY A 27 0.62 -0.02 3.93
N SER A 28 1.46 -0.53 3.04
CA SER A 28 1.06 -0.90 1.69
C SER A 28 1.61 -2.26 1.29
N GLY A 29 0.85 -2.97 0.46
CA GLY A 29 1.27 -4.22 -0.13
C GLY A 29 0.56 -4.42 -1.47
N ALA A 30 1.10 -5.29 -2.29
CA ALA A 30 0.50 -5.62 -3.57
C ALA A 30 0.68 -7.09 -3.93
N PHE A 31 -0.28 -7.62 -4.67
CA PHE A 31 -0.18 -8.93 -5.33
C PHE A 31 -0.41 -8.77 -6.82
N SER A 32 0.51 -9.30 -7.62
CA SER A 32 0.33 -9.46 -9.06
C SER A 32 -0.29 -10.81 -9.36
N PHE A 33 -1.38 -10.81 -10.11
CA PHE A 33 -2.11 -12.01 -10.48
C PHE A 33 -1.95 -12.32 -11.95
N ARG A 34 -1.75 -13.60 -12.23
CA ARG A 34 -1.87 -14.17 -13.56
C ARG A 34 -2.76 -15.41 -13.47
N ILE A 35 -3.95 -15.31 -14.01
CA ILE A 35 -4.91 -16.41 -14.06
C ILE A 35 -4.81 -17.08 -15.43
N ARG A 36 -4.62 -18.40 -15.43
CA ARG A 36 -4.66 -19.24 -16.63
C ARG A 36 -5.96 -20.01 -16.64
N GLY A 37 -6.80 -19.70 -17.61
CA GLY A 37 -8.04 -20.40 -17.90
C GLY A 37 -7.86 -21.51 -18.92
N PHE A 38 -8.98 -21.87 -19.56
CA PHE A 38 -9.03 -22.85 -20.64
C PHE A 38 -9.97 -22.33 -21.73
N GLU A 39 -9.40 -22.04 -22.90
CA GLU A 39 -10.12 -21.44 -24.03
C GLU A 39 -11.03 -22.44 -24.74
N VAL A 40 -12.27 -22.05 -24.91
CA VAL A 40 -13.25 -22.73 -25.79
C VAL A 40 -14.11 -21.67 -26.46
N HIS A 41 -14.83 -22.05 -27.51
CA HIS A 41 -15.83 -21.19 -28.13
C HIS A 41 -16.93 -20.85 -27.11
N SER A 42 -17.40 -19.61 -27.08
CA SER A 42 -18.34 -19.11 -26.06
C SER A 42 -19.65 -19.91 -25.98
N SER A 43 -20.10 -20.54 -27.07
CA SER A 43 -21.27 -21.45 -27.06
C SER A 43 -21.04 -22.72 -26.22
N LEU A 44 -19.79 -23.07 -25.94
CA LEU A 44 -19.37 -24.21 -25.13
C LEU A 44 -18.73 -23.77 -23.78
N MET A 45 -19.03 -22.57 -23.32
CA MET A 45 -18.38 -21.98 -22.16
C MET A 45 -18.39 -22.88 -20.92
N HIS A 46 -19.36 -23.74 -20.76
CA HIS A 46 -19.48 -24.70 -19.66
C HIS A 46 -18.38 -25.80 -19.66
N THR A 47 -17.64 -25.96 -20.76
CA THR A 47 -16.47 -26.85 -20.87
C THR A 47 -15.15 -26.12 -20.81
N GLY A 48 -15.17 -24.81 -20.70
CA GLY A 48 -14.01 -23.94 -20.59
C GLY A 48 -13.87 -23.30 -19.19
N VAL A 49 -12.78 -22.59 -18.99
CA VAL A 49 -12.55 -21.78 -17.79
C VAL A 49 -12.17 -20.38 -18.23
N SER A 50 -13.03 -19.39 -17.96
CA SER A 50 -12.74 -18.01 -18.31
C SER A 50 -11.88 -17.34 -17.24
N ALA A 51 -10.62 -17.06 -17.55
CA ALA A 51 -9.72 -16.37 -16.66
C ALA A 51 -10.25 -14.98 -16.19
N ILE A 52 -11.06 -14.30 -17.03
CA ILE A 52 -11.69 -13.03 -16.65
C ILE A 52 -12.78 -13.26 -15.59
N HIS A 53 -13.59 -14.30 -15.72
CA HIS A 53 -14.62 -14.59 -14.71
C HIS A 53 -13.99 -14.97 -13.37
N GLU A 54 -12.89 -15.70 -13.37
CA GLU A 54 -12.20 -16.07 -12.13
C GLU A 54 -11.46 -14.86 -11.50
N ALA A 55 -10.94 -13.95 -12.33
CA ALA A 55 -10.43 -12.66 -11.85
C ALA A 55 -11.54 -11.84 -11.17
N ALA A 56 -12.73 -11.80 -11.75
CA ALA A 56 -13.87 -11.10 -11.18
C ALA A 56 -14.25 -11.64 -9.78
N ARG A 57 -14.13 -12.95 -9.54
CA ARG A 57 -14.37 -13.56 -8.22
C ARG A 57 -13.37 -13.09 -7.16
N LEU A 58 -12.10 -12.92 -7.54
CA LEU A 58 -11.09 -12.35 -6.63
C LEU A 58 -11.33 -10.85 -6.37
N ILE A 59 -11.75 -10.10 -7.39
CA ILE A 59 -12.10 -8.69 -7.24
C ILE A 59 -13.34 -8.54 -6.36
N GLU A 60 -14.34 -9.39 -6.54
CA GLU A 60 -15.53 -9.38 -5.67
C GLU A 60 -15.20 -9.73 -4.22
N TRP A 61 -14.32 -10.70 -4.00
CA TRP A 61 -13.80 -10.98 -2.66
C TRP A 61 -13.12 -9.74 -2.04
N ALA A 62 -12.35 -8.98 -2.81
CA ALA A 62 -11.75 -7.72 -2.32
C ALA A 62 -12.82 -6.67 -1.98
N ASN A 63 -13.88 -6.56 -2.78
CA ASN A 63 -15.03 -5.69 -2.52
C ASN A 63 -15.76 -6.08 -1.22
N GLU A 64 -15.99 -7.39 -1.02
CA GLU A 64 -16.57 -7.92 0.22
C GLU A 64 -15.71 -7.56 1.43
N ARG A 65 -14.38 -7.75 1.35
CA ARG A 65 -13.46 -7.35 2.44
C ARG A 65 -13.49 -5.85 2.71
N ASN A 66 -13.53 -5.03 1.67
CA ASN A 66 -13.70 -3.57 1.82
C ASN A 66 -15.01 -3.22 2.52
N ALA A 67 -16.11 -3.87 2.16
CA ALA A 67 -17.42 -3.64 2.79
C ALA A 67 -17.42 -4.07 4.27
N GLU A 68 -16.83 -5.23 4.58
CA GLU A 68 -16.68 -5.70 5.95
C GLU A 68 -15.79 -4.78 6.79
N ASN A 69 -14.65 -4.36 6.25
CA ASN A 69 -13.74 -3.45 6.95
C ASN A 69 -14.40 -2.10 7.23
N ARG A 70 -15.14 -1.57 6.25
CA ARG A 70 -15.92 -0.33 6.41
C ARG A 70 -17.01 -0.42 7.47
N ALA A 71 -17.60 -1.61 7.65
CA ALA A 71 -18.68 -1.83 8.61
C ALA A 71 -18.19 -2.01 10.05
N LYS A 72 -16.91 -2.28 10.26
CA LYS A 72 -16.31 -2.43 11.59
C LYS A 72 -16.19 -1.08 12.28
N THR A 73 -16.33 -1.07 13.61
CA THR A 73 -15.90 0.08 14.42
C THR A 73 -14.37 0.16 14.35
N PRO A 74 -13.80 1.28 13.91
CA PRO A 74 -12.35 1.42 13.87
C PRO A 74 -11.73 1.30 15.26
N SER A 75 -10.54 0.73 15.34
CA SER A 75 -9.70 0.82 16.53
C SER A 75 -9.27 2.29 16.75
N PRO A 76 -8.79 2.67 17.94
CA PRO A 76 -8.22 4.00 18.16
C PRO A 76 -7.10 4.32 17.18
N MET A 77 -6.26 3.35 16.82
CA MET A 77 -5.19 3.51 15.83
C MET A 77 -5.74 3.68 14.43
N ALA A 78 -6.72 2.91 14.02
CA ALA A 78 -7.32 3.03 12.69
C ALA A 78 -8.10 4.35 12.55
N ALA A 79 -8.72 4.84 13.62
CA ALA A 79 -9.59 6.03 13.62
C ALA A 79 -8.87 7.33 13.21
N ILE A 80 -7.55 7.40 13.36
CA ILE A 80 -6.77 8.58 12.95
C ILE A 80 -6.58 8.69 11.43
N PHE A 81 -6.80 7.60 10.67
CA PHE A 81 -6.61 7.56 9.21
C PHE A 81 -7.91 7.82 8.43
N ASN A 82 -7.75 8.23 7.18
CA ASN A 82 -8.88 8.40 6.24
C ASN A 82 -8.63 7.60 4.95
N PRO A 83 -9.44 6.55 4.66
CA PRO A 83 -10.48 5.99 5.53
C PRO A 83 -9.89 5.25 6.74
N PRO A 84 -10.67 5.10 7.84
CA PRO A 84 -10.20 4.46 9.07
C PRO A 84 -10.27 2.92 9.02
N TRP A 85 -9.95 2.33 7.88
CA TRP A 85 -9.91 0.88 7.66
C TRP A 85 -8.94 0.52 6.54
N THR A 86 -8.52 -0.73 6.52
CA THR A 86 -7.72 -1.33 5.44
C THR A 86 -8.53 -1.45 4.17
N THR A 87 -7.95 -0.99 3.05
CA THR A 87 -8.57 -1.01 1.73
C THR A 87 -7.83 -1.90 0.75
N MET A 88 -8.57 -2.48 -0.20
CA MET A 88 -8.06 -3.25 -1.32
C MET A 88 -8.54 -2.62 -2.63
N HIS A 89 -7.65 -2.54 -3.62
CA HIS A 89 -7.97 -1.91 -4.89
C HIS A 89 -7.35 -2.65 -6.06
N VAL A 90 -8.09 -2.72 -7.17
CA VAL A 90 -7.59 -3.21 -8.46
C VAL A 90 -7.74 -2.07 -9.47
N GLY A 91 -6.60 -1.44 -9.81
CA GLY A 91 -6.56 -0.29 -10.71
C GLY A 91 -6.45 -0.66 -12.19
N GLN A 92 -5.92 -1.85 -12.48
CA GLN A 92 -5.70 -2.33 -13.85
C GLN A 92 -6.02 -3.80 -13.96
N ILE A 93 -6.71 -4.17 -15.04
CA ILE A 93 -6.99 -5.56 -15.41
C ILE A 93 -6.91 -5.71 -16.92
N SER A 94 -6.33 -6.81 -17.40
CA SER A 94 -6.25 -7.14 -18.80
C SER A 94 -6.43 -8.64 -19.03
N GLY A 95 -7.13 -9.02 -20.10
CA GLY A 95 -7.33 -10.45 -20.41
C GLY A 95 -8.23 -10.69 -21.61
N GLY A 96 -8.24 -11.95 -22.05
CA GLY A 96 -9.00 -12.40 -23.21
C GLY A 96 -8.40 -12.00 -24.55
N THR A 97 -8.90 -12.62 -25.63
CA THR A 97 -8.44 -12.44 -27.02
C THR A 97 -9.57 -12.05 -27.96
N ALA A 98 -10.77 -12.56 -27.71
CA ALA A 98 -11.97 -12.27 -28.52
C ALA A 98 -13.24 -12.42 -27.68
N HIS A 99 -14.32 -11.73 -28.09
CA HIS A 99 -15.60 -11.73 -27.35
C HIS A 99 -16.33 -13.09 -27.38
N ASN A 100 -16.01 -13.95 -28.32
CA ASN A 100 -16.65 -15.24 -28.52
C ASN A 100 -15.77 -16.45 -28.12
N ILE A 101 -14.71 -16.21 -27.34
CA ILE A 101 -13.81 -17.23 -26.79
C ILE A 101 -13.73 -17.02 -25.27
N THR A 102 -13.79 -18.08 -24.47
CA THR A 102 -13.50 -17.99 -23.04
C THR A 102 -12.05 -17.54 -22.85
N ALA A 103 -11.83 -16.54 -21.98
CA ALA A 103 -10.49 -15.95 -21.80
C ALA A 103 -9.49 -16.98 -21.24
N GLY A 104 -8.42 -17.27 -21.97
CA GLY A 104 -7.36 -18.18 -21.55
C GLY A 104 -6.39 -17.56 -20.56
N GLU A 105 -6.30 -16.24 -20.53
CA GLU A 105 -5.46 -15.51 -19.58
C GLU A 105 -6.12 -14.22 -19.11
N CYS A 106 -5.89 -13.89 -17.83
CA CYS A 106 -6.21 -12.58 -17.26
C CYS A 106 -5.12 -12.18 -16.28
N ARG A 107 -4.77 -10.88 -16.25
CA ARG A 107 -3.76 -10.30 -15.37
C ARG A 107 -4.31 -9.05 -14.71
N PHE A 108 -3.98 -8.87 -13.42
CA PHE A 108 -4.28 -7.66 -12.68
C PHE A 108 -3.33 -7.52 -11.49
N VAL A 109 -3.31 -6.34 -10.89
CA VAL A 109 -2.62 -6.07 -9.62
C VAL A 109 -3.66 -5.65 -8.60
N MET A 110 -3.63 -6.27 -7.43
CA MET A 110 -4.43 -5.88 -6.26
C MET A 110 -3.50 -5.20 -5.26
N GLU A 111 -3.75 -3.94 -5.02
CA GLU A 111 -3.07 -3.13 -4.00
C GLU A 111 -3.86 -3.16 -2.70
N MET A 112 -3.15 -3.07 -1.57
CA MET A 112 -3.73 -2.99 -0.23
C MET A 112 -3.11 -1.81 0.51
N ARG A 113 -3.95 -1.05 1.23
CA ARG A 113 -3.53 -0.03 2.19
C ARG A 113 -3.99 -0.45 3.56
N LEU A 114 -3.05 -0.85 4.40
CA LEU A 114 -3.33 -1.44 5.69
C LEU A 114 -3.25 -0.37 6.80
N VAL A 115 -4.26 -0.32 7.66
CA VAL A 115 -4.09 0.40 8.93
C VAL A 115 -3.01 -0.33 9.76
N PRO A 116 -2.17 0.40 10.52
CA PRO A 116 -0.97 -0.19 11.13
C PRO A 116 -1.21 -1.34 12.10
N ASP A 117 -2.40 -1.44 12.70
CA ASP A 117 -2.77 -2.51 13.63
C ASP A 117 -3.44 -3.73 12.97
N ASP A 118 -3.64 -3.70 11.65
CA ASP A 118 -4.03 -4.89 10.90
C ASP A 118 -2.81 -5.76 10.57
N ASP A 119 -2.91 -7.06 10.86
CA ASP A 119 -1.85 -8.02 10.54
C ASP A 119 -1.87 -8.37 9.03
N PRO A 120 -0.84 -8.02 8.27
CA PRO A 120 -0.76 -8.33 6.83
C PRO A 120 -0.75 -9.85 6.55
N GLU A 121 -0.27 -10.68 7.48
CA GLU A 121 -0.24 -12.12 7.27
C GLU A 121 -1.63 -12.75 7.42
N VAL A 122 -2.51 -12.22 8.27
CA VAL A 122 -3.91 -12.64 8.36
C VAL A 122 -4.62 -12.38 7.03
N LEU A 123 -4.42 -11.21 6.45
CA LEU A 123 -5.00 -10.84 5.16
C LEU A 123 -4.43 -11.69 4.02
N THR A 124 -3.13 -11.91 4.01
CA THR A 124 -2.44 -12.76 3.04
C THR A 124 -2.94 -14.21 3.12
N ALA A 125 -3.13 -14.74 4.32
CA ALA A 125 -3.66 -16.09 4.51
C ALA A 125 -5.10 -16.22 3.99
N ALA A 126 -5.96 -15.23 4.25
CA ALA A 126 -7.33 -15.20 3.75
C ALA A 126 -7.36 -15.13 2.21
N LEU A 127 -6.49 -14.32 1.60
CA LEU A 127 -6.34 -14.23 0.14
C LEU A 127 -5.89 -15.57 -0.45
N ARG A 128 -4.89 -16.23 0.13
CA ARG A 128 -4.42 -17.54 -0.31
C ARG A 128 -5.50 -18.62 -0.21
N ALA A 129 -6.31 -18.59 0.83
CA ALA A 129 -7.44 -19.51 0.98
C ALA A 129 -8.48 -19.28 -0.13
N LYS A 130 -8.79 -18.03 -0.46
CA LYS A 130 -9.72 -17.70 -1.56
C LYS A 130 -9.17 -18.11 -2.92
N ILE A 131 -7.89 -17.92 -3.16
CA ILE A 131 -7.21 -18.39 -4.38
C ILE A 131 -7.37 -19.91 -4.52
N ALA A 132 -7.07 -20.66 -3.45
CA ALA A 132 -7.17 -22.12 -3.46
C ALA A 132 -8.60 -22.62 -3.70
N GLU A 133 -9.61 -21.96 -3.12
CA GLU A 133 -11.02 -22.24 -3.35
C GLU A 133 -11.38 -22.10 -4.84
N ILE A 134 -11.03 -20.95 -5.43
CA ILE A 134 -11.34 -20.65 -6.84
C ILE A 134 -10.59 -21.63 -7.77
N GLU A 135 -9.30 -21.86 -7.52
CA GLU A 135 -8.48 -22.76 -8.33
C GLU A 135 -9.00 -24.19 -8.30
N ALA A 136 -9.46 -24.67 -7.15
CA ALA A 136 -10.06 -26.00 -7.04
C ALA A 136 -11.34 -26.14 -7.90
N GLU A 137 -12.16 -25.10 -8.00
CA GLU A 137 -13.34 -25.10 -8.89
C GLU A 137 -12.92 -25.06 -10.38
N MET A 138 -11.95 -24.23 -10.74
CA MET A 138 -11.41 -24.17 -12.10
C MET A 138 -10.91 -25.55 -12.56
N GLN A 139 -10.18 -26.24 -11.68
CA GLN A 139 -9.56 -27.53 -12.00
C GLN A 139 -10.54 -28.70 -12.16
N LYS A 140 -11.78 -28.58 -11.64
CA LYS A 140 -12.86 -29.56 -11.95
C LYS A 140 -13.22 -29.55 -13.42
N VAL A 141 -13.09 -28.41 -14.11
CA VAL A 141 -13.39 -28.24 -15.55
C VAL A 141 -12.13 -28.44 -16.38
N ALA A 142 -11.02 -27.80 -16.01
CA ALA A 142 -9.75 -27.88 -16.71
C ALA A 142 -8.58 -28.06 -15.73
N PRO A 143 -8.00 -29.27 -15.62
CA PRO A 143 -6.92 -29.55 -14.66
C PRO A 143 -5.65 -28.68 -14.83
N SER A 144 -5.46 -28.07 -15.99
CA SER A 144 -4.33 -27.15 -16.26
C SER A 144 -4.59 -25.71 -15.81
N ALA A 145 -5.85 -25.37 -15.48
CA ALA A 145 -6.21 -24.03 -15.04
C ALA A 145 -5.61 -23.73 -13.66
N ARG A 146 -5.13 -22.50 -13.47
CA ARG A 146 -4.46 -22.09 -12.22
C ARG A 146 -4.45 -20.60 -12.00
N ILE A 147 -4.28 -20.21 -10.75
CA ILE A 147 -4.07 -18.82 -10.33
C ILE A 147 -2.64 -18.68 -9.79
N ILE A 148 -1.85 -17.84 -10.43
CA ILE A 148 -0.49 -17.51 -10.01
C ILE A 148 -0.56 -16.14 -9.36
N ALA A 149 -0.25 -16.08 -8.06
CA ALA A 149 -0.19 -14.85 -7.30
C ALA A 149 1.26 -14.64 -6.83
N ALA A 150 1.83 -13.50 -7.18
CA ALA A 150 3.15 -13.10 -6.72
C ALA A 150 3.00 -11.91 -5.77
N LYS A 151 3.50 -12.06 -4.54
CA LYS A 151 3.56 -10.97 -3.57
C LYS A 151 4.62 -9.96 -4.02
N GLY A 152 4.27 -8.69 -4.08
CA GLY A 152 5.18 -7.59 -4.35
C GLY A 152 5.88 -7.10 -3.09
N HIS A 153 6.37 -5.86 -3.13
CA HIS A 153 6.97 -5.24 -1.95
C HIS A 153 5.88 -4.88 -0.94
N ASP A 154 6.18 -5.13 0.35
CA ASP A 154 5.38 -4.65 1.46
C ASP A 154 6.09 -3.47 2.10
N VAL A 155 5.32 -2.46 2.46
CA VAL A 155 5.77 -1.32 3.26
C VAL A 155 5.00 -1.38 4.58
N PRO A 156 5.67 -1.56 5.73
CA PRO A 156 5.03 -1.50 7.04
C PRO A 156 4.37 -0.14 7.27
N GLY A 157 3.28 -0.11 8.04
CA GLY A 157 2.70 1.15 8.50
C GLY A 157 3.65 1.88 9.46
N LEU A 158 3.56 3.20 9.48
CA LEU A 158 4.19 4.04 10.50
C LEU A 158 3.16 4.32 11.60
N VAL A 159 3.53 4.01 12.83
CA VAL A 159 2.70 4.23 14.02
C VAL A 159 3.19 5.49 14.74
N PRO A 160 2.30 6.44 15.12
CA PRO A 160 2.70 7.57 15.94
C PRO A 160 3.38 7.09 17.23
N GLU A 161 4.53 7.69 17.55
CA GLU A 161 5.29 7.39 18.77
C GLU A 161 4.94 8.43 19.85
N GLU A 162 4.88 8.00 21.11
CA GLU A 162 4.77 8.93 22.20
C GLU A 162 6.18 9.50 22.49
N ASP A 163 6.35 10.81 22.29
CA ASP A 163 7.64 11.51 22.49
C ASP A 163 8.81 10.95 21.65
N GLY A 164 8.56 10.47 20.42
CA GLY A 164 9.59 9.95 19.52
C GLY A 164 10.69 10.99 19.21
N PRO A 165 11.98 10.60 19.23
CA PRO A 165 13.09 11.54 18.96
C PRO A 165 12.99 12.25 17.61
N ALA A 166 12.53 11.54 16.56
CA ALA A 166 12.34 12.13 15.23
C ALA A 166 11.25 13.21 15.25
N GLU A 167 10.12 12.93 15.90
CA GLU A 167 9.00 13.85 16.04
C GLU A 167 9.42 15.10 16.83
N GLN A 168 10.08 14.93 17.99
CA GLN A 168 10.57 16.03 18.81
C GLN A 168 11.52 16.94 18.02
N LEU A 169 12.45 16.36 17.24
CA LEU A 169 13.39 17.12 16.43
C LEU A 169 12.64 17.94 15.36
N VAL A 170 11.75 17.31 14.61
CA VAL A 170 11.02 17.98 13.52
C VAL A 170 10.11 19.07 14.07
N ARG A 171 9.31 18.79 15.10
CA ARG A 171 8.42 19.78 15.72
C ARG A 171 9.20 20.99 16.29
N ARG A 172 10.36 20.77 16.89
CA ARG A 172 11.23 21.85 17.38
C ARG A 172 11.72 22.76 16.25
N ILE A 173 12.02 22.19 15.08
CA ILE A 173 12.53 22.94 13.92
C ILE A 173 11.42 23.66 13.15
N THR A 174 10.30 22.98 12.92
CA THR A 174 9.17 23.49 12.13
C THR A 174 8.23 24.37 12.95
N GLY A 175 8.10 24.13 14.24
CA GLY A 175 7.07 24.73 15.10
C GLY A 175 5.69 24.09 14.93
N ASP A 176 5.57 23.03 14.11
CA ASP A 176 4.32 22.31 13.89
C ASP A 176 4.01 21.44 15.13
N ASN A 177 2.81 21.63 15.69
CA ASN A 177 2.32 20.88 16.84
C ASN A 177 0.99 20.17 16.56
N ALA A 178 0.52 20.16 15.30
CA ALA A 178 -0.69 19.45 14.92
C ALA A 178 -0.41 17.96 14.70
N ASP A 179 -1.45 17.15 14.76
CA ASP A 179 -1.37 15.72 14.47
C ASP A 179 -1.64 15.49 12.99
N HIS A 180 -0.63 15.00 12.28
CA HIS A 180 -0.74 14.68 10.86
C HIS A 180 -0.47 13.20 10.63
N VAL A 181 -1.38 12.56 9.89
CA VAL A 181 -1.22 11.19 9.39
C VAL A 181 -1.67 11.11 7.94
N VAL A 182 -1.10 10.17 7.19
CA VAL A 182 -1.40 10.01 5.77
C VAL A 182 -1.81 8.58 5.42
N SER A 183 -2.52 8.40 4.31
CA SER A 183 -2.98 7.08 3.89
C SER A 183 -2.10 6.44 2.80
N TYR A 184 -1.09 7.13 2.28
CA TYR A 184 -0.04 6.52 1.46
C TYR A 184 1.06 5.94 2.35
N GLY A 185 1.90 5.05 1.79
CA GLY A 185 3.01 4.43 2.52
C GLY A 185 4.35 5.03 2.09
N THR A 186 5.30 5.09 3.01
CA THR A 186 6.67 5.55 2.79
C THR A 186 7.67 4.63 3.47
N GLU A 187 8.97 4.85 3.25
CA GLU A 187 10.03 4.09 3.92
C GLU A 187 10.07 4.27 5.45
N ALA A 188 9.36 5.26 6.01
CA ALA A 188 9.36 5.54 7.45
C ALA A 188 8.98 4.30 8.28
N GLY A 189 8.00 3.51 7.80
CA GLY A 189 7.62 2.26 8.47
C GLY A 189 8.74 1.22 8.53
N HIS A 190 9.65 1.19 7.56
CA HIS A 190 10.81 0.29 7.58
C HIS A 190 11.84 0.72 8.63
N PHE A 191 12.08 2.04 8.78
CA PHE A 191 12.97 2.55 9.82
C PHE A 191 12.41 2.25 11.21
N GLN A 192 11.12 2.49 11.42
CA GLN A 192 10.47 2.20 12.70
C GLN A 192 10.48 0.69 13.01
N ALA A 193 10.21 -0.17 12.03
CA ALA A 193 10.32 -1.62 12.20
C ALA A 193 11.75 -2.09 12.55
N ALA A 194 12.76 -1.31 12.20
CA ALA A 194 14.15 -1.55 12.58
C ALA A 194 14.54 -0.92 13.93
N GLY A 195 13.60 -0.31 14.66
CA GLY A 195 13.82 0.31 15.97
C GLY A 195 14.39 1.72 15.92
N ILE A 196 14.25 2.41 14.77
CA ILE A 196 14.68 3.82 14.59
C ILE A 196 13.40 4.67 14.59
N SER A 197 13.32 5.67 15.46
CA SER A 197 12.23 6.64 15.47
C SER A 197 12.12 7.32 14.10
N ALA A 198 10.93 7.42 13.54
CA ALA A 198 10.76 7.91 12.17
C ALA A 198 9.54 8.82 12.03
N VAL A 199 9.69 9.88 11.22
CA VAL A 199 8.60 10.75 10.79
C VAL A 199 8.78 11.13 9.34
N ILE A 200 7.71 11.66 8.73
CA ILE A 200 7.77 12.25 7.40
C ILE A 200 7.75 13.77 7.57
N CYS A 201 8.69 14.46 6.94
CA CYS A 201 8.68 15.91 6.81
C CYS A 201 9.48 16.31 5.59
N GLY A 202 8.79 16.82 4.57
CA GLY A 202 9.42 17.23 3.33
C GLY A 202 8.64 18.33 2.62
N PRO A 203 9.32 19.04 1.69
CA PRO A 203 8.71 20.11 0.95
C PRO A 203 7.78 19.58 -0.14
N GLY A 204 6.80 20.39 -0.53
CA GLY A 204 5.83 20.07 -1.58
C GLY A 204 4.56 19.40 -1.05
N ASN A 205 3.60 19.24 -1.95
CA ASN A 205 2.30 18.65 -1.68
C ASN A 205 2.17 17.31 -2.41
N ILE A 206 1.72 16.27 -1.71
CA ILE A 206 1.51 14.94 -2.30
C ILE A 206 0.53 14.96 -3.49
N GLU A 207 -0.39 15.93 -3.56
CA GLU A 207 -1.30 16.10 -4.69
C GLU A 207 -0.57 16.46 -5.99
N GLN A 208 0.64 16.97 -5.92
CA GLN A 208 1.48 17.34 -7.07
C GLN A 208 2.36 16.17 -7.51
N ALA A 209 2.56 15.18 -6.65
CA ALA A 209 3.39 14.02 -6.94
C ALA A 209 2.72 13.10 -7.97
N HIS A 210 3.54 12.44 -8.79
CA HIS A 210 3.11 11.49 -9.82
C HIS A 210 2.17 12.09 -10.89
N GLN A 211 2.22 13.40 -11.08
CA GLN A 211 1.51 14.11 -12.16
C GLN A 211 2.43 14.25 -13.39
N ALA A 212 1.82 14.42 -14.58
CA ALA A 212 2.58 14.56 -15.82
C ALA A 212 3.53 15.78 -15.80
N ASP A 213 3.13 16.85 -15.13
CA ASP A 213 3.90 18.09 -14.94
C ASP A 213 4.16 18.30 -13.44
N GLU A 214 4.74 17.29 -12.77
CA GLU A 214 5.08 17.38 -11.36
C GLU A 214 5.99 18.58 -11.08
N PHE A 215 5.67 19.36 -10.07
CA PHE A 215 6.40 20.56 -9.70
C PHE A 215 6.46 20.77 -8.19
N ILE A 216 7.42 21.57 -7.76
CA ILE A 216 7.49 22.11 -6.40
C ILE A 216 7.50 23.64 -6.49
N SER A 217 6.81 24.30 -5.58
CA SER A 217 6.88 25.78 -5.50
C SER A 217 8.24 26.22 -4.93
N LEU A 218 8.74 27.37 -5.38
CA LEU A 218 10.00 27.93 -4.83
C LEU A 218 9.92 28.12 -3.33
N ALA A 219 8.78 28.55 -2.79
CA ALA A 219 8.60 28.73 -1.35
C ALA A 219 8.76 27.41 -0.58
N GLN A 220 8.28 26.28 -1.10
CA GLN A 220 8.45 24.97 -0.49
C GLN A 220 9.89 24.46 -0.63
N PHE A 221 10.55 24.74 -1.77
CA PHE A 221 11.96 24.42 -1.95
C PHE A 221 12.83 25.17 -0.92
N GLU A 222 12.63 26.48 -0.80
CA GLU A 222 13.35 27.31 0.20
C GLU A 222 13.06 26.87 1.66
N ALA A 223 11.81 26.46 1.95
CA ALA A 223 11.46 25.93 3.27
C ALA A 223 12.21 24.62 3.57
N GLY A 224 12.36 23.74 2.56
CA GLY A 224 13.13 22.51 2.68
C GLY A 224 14.63 22.77 2.94
N GLU A 225 15.24 23.72 2.19
CA GLU A 225 16.64 24.11 2.43
C GLU A 225 16.84 24.68 3.83
N ALA A 226 15.95 25.57 4.28
CA ALA A 226 16.01 26.16 5.61
C ALA A 226 15.83 25.11 6.71
N PHE A 227 14.96 24.12 6.48
CA PHE A 227 14.78 22.99 7.40
C PHE A 227 16.06 22.16 7.52
N LEU A 228 16.65 21.75 6.40
CA LEU A 228 17.89 20.96 6.38
C LEU A 228 19.05 21.70 7.08
N SER A 229 19.17 23.01 6.85
CA SER A 229 20.18 23.83 7.55
C SER A 229 20.00 23.77 9.07
N LYS A 230 18.77 23.91 9.56
CA LYS A 230 18.48 23.81 11.01
C LYS A 230 18.71 22.40 11.56
N VAL A 231 18.45 21.34 10.78
CA VAL A 231 18.78 19.97 11.17
C VAL A 231 20.29 19.83 11.36
N VAL A 232 21.08 20.31 10.40
CA VAL A 232 22.57 20.30 10.49
C VAL A 232 23.05 21.07 11.72
N ASP A 233 22.54 22.27 11.93
CA ASP A 233 22.91 23.11 13.09
C ASP A 233 22.60 22.36 14.41
N SER A 234 21.47 21.68 14.50
CA SER A 234 21.07 20.93 15.71
C SER A 234 21.93 19.70 15.99
N LEU A 235 22.73 19.25 15.04
CA LEU A 235 23.66 18.12 15.20
C LEU A 235 25.08 18.58 15.51
N CYS A 236 25.35 19.89 15.44
CA CYS A 236 26.67 20.47 15.71
C CYS A 236 26.81 21.06 17.14
N ASP A 237 25.70 21.17 17.87
CA ASP A 237 25.63 21.63 19.27
C ASP A 237 25.73 20.43 20.23
#